data_5bbf2bf57b0b15af53949a61b6c5df9c
#
_entry.id   5bbf2bf57b0b15af53949a61b6c5df9c
#
_cell.length_a   1.000
_cell.length_b   1.000
_cell.length_c   1.000
_cell.angle_alpha   90.00
_cell.angle_beta   90.00
_cell.angle_gamma   90.00
#
_symmetry.space_group_name_H-M   'P 1'
#
loop_
_entity.id
_entity.type
_entity.pdbx_description
1 polymer ?
#
loop_
_entity_poly.entity_id
_entity_poly.type
_entity_poly.pdbx_seq_one_letter_code
_entity_poly.pdbx_strand_id
1 'polypeptide(L)'
;VQTCALPIFTLTGLDKIKVIQCAASVELSTPEGVDFGEIPTWKPNAGTVANKDFSILIRKNGCSDSFALEANFMVKNGTLTDATGLNMDNGSTLRIHDNSNPKWIKYNQFDSFADMSGRDQVQKSYSASLQATGEGQEGNFRKTVILLINYI
;
A
#
# COMPACT_ATOMS: atom_id res chain seq x y z
N VAL A 1 -14.19 -20.68 7.00
CA VAL A 1 -13.70 -19.37 7.32
C VAL A 1 -12.79 -18.87 6.20
N GLN A 2 -12.99 -17.65 5.83
CA GLN A 2 -12.28 -17.05 4.73
C GLN A 2 -11.16 -16.15 5.26
N THR A 3 -9.96 -16.37 4.80
CA THR A 3 -8.83 -15.50 5.06
C THR A 3 -8.51 -14.71 3.82
N CYS A 4 -8.46 -13.41 3.94
CA CYS A 4 -8.02 -12.52 2.88
C CYS A 4 -6.76 -11.81 3.38
N ALA A 5 -5.62 -12.21 2.85
CA ALA A 5 -4.35 -11.59 3.18
C ALA A 5 -3.86 -10.76 2.02
N LEU A 6 -3.47 -9.52 2.29
CA LEU A 6 -2.67 -8.73 1.38
C LEU A 6 -1.22 -9.02 1.72
N PRO A 7 -0.56 -9.93 1.01
CA PRO A 7 0.60 -10.54 1.58
C PRO A 7 1.74 -9.60 1.73
N ILE A 8 1.94 -8.68 0.83
CA ILE A 8 3.24 -8.05 0.87
C ILE A 8 3.25 -6.81 0.03
N PHE A 9 3.68 -5.73 0.65
CA PHE A 9 4.27 -4.62 -0.06
C PHE A 9 5.74 -4.95 -0.28
N THR A 10 6.10 -5.25 -1.51
CA THR A 10 7.50 -5.44 -1.87
C THR A 10 8.08 -4.11 -2.31
N LEU A 11 9.14 -3.68 -1.66
CA LEU A 11 9.90 -2.52 -2.10
C LEU A 11 10.83 -2.93 -3.22
N THR A 12 10.66 -2.31 -4.39
CA THR A 12 11.51 -2.55 -5.55
C THR A 12 12.05 -1.24 -6.10
N GLY A 13 13.12 -1.32 -6.87
CA GLY A 13 13.72 -0.18 -7.55
C GLY A 13 14.74 0.60 -6.71
N LEU A 14 14.89 0.29 -5.42
CA LEU A 14 15.88 0.96 -4.58
C LEU A 14 17.32 0.60 -4.99
N ASP A 15 17.53 -0.59 -5.50
CA ASP A 15 18.82 -1.08 -6.04
C ASP A 15 19.17 -0.46 -7.39
N LYS A 16 18.19 0.10 -8.08
CA LYS A 16 18.34 0.72 -9.41
C LYS A 16 18.46 2.24 -9.36
N ILE A 17 18.30 2.80 -8.19
CA ILE A 17 18.36 4.25 -8.00
C ILE A 17 19.81 4.70 -8.17
N LYS A 18 20.00 5.78 -8.92
CA LYS A 18 21.32 6.40 -9.08
C LYS A 18 21.88 6.77 -7.71
N VAL A 19 23.13 6.41 -7.47
CA VAL A 19 23.80 6.75 -6.22
C VAL A 19 23.78 8.26 -6.01
N ILE A 20 23.22 8.68 -4.89
CA ILE A 20 23.21 10.05 -4.41
C ILE A 20 23.91 10.08 -3.06
N GLN A 21 24.39 11.26 -2.64
CA GLN A 21 25.06 11.39 -1.35
C GLN A 21 24.11 11.16 -0.18
N CYS A 22 22.82 11.42 -0.39
CA CYS A 22 21.79 11.27 0.61
C CYS A 22 20.81 10.18 0.18
N ALA A 23 20.84 9.04 0.86
CA ALA A 23 19.90 7.96 0.63
C ALA A 23 18.84 7.90 1.71
N ALA A 24 17.68 7.37 1.35
CA ALA A 24 16.61 7.07 2.30
C ALA A 24 16.47 5.56 2.47
N SER A 25 16.18 5.13 3.69
CA SER A 25 15.68 3.79 3.96
C SER A 25 14.17 3.83 4.13
N VAL A 26 13.48 2.79 3.69
CA VAL A 26 12.03 2.69 3.76
C VAL A 26 11.66 1.37 4.43
N GLU A 27 10.87 1.45 5.49
CA GLU A 27 10.45 0.30 6.28
C GLU A 27 8.94 0.24 6.37
N LEU A 28 8.39 -0.95 6.16
CA LEU A 28 6.96 -1.23 6.38
C LEU A 28 6.74 -1.70 7.81
N SER A 29 5.66 -1.22 8.45
CA SER A 29 5.26 -1.71 9.78
C SER A 29 4.81 -3.18 9.74
N THR A 30 4.41 -3.66 8.57
CA THR A 30 3.99 -5.04 8.33
C THR A 30 4.82 -5.67 7.21
N PRO A 31 6.11 -6.00 7.47
CA PRO A 31 7.01 -6.46 6.41
C PRO A 31 6.56 -7.76 5.74
N GLU A 32 5.77 -8.58 6.43
CA GLU A 32 5.22 -9.82 5.90
C GLU A 32 3.90 -9.62 5.14
N GLY A 33 3.36 -8.42 5.17
CA GLY A 33 2.13 -8.05 4.49
C GLY A 33 1.02 -7.59 5.42
N VAL A 34 -0.06 -7.10 4.81
CA VAL A 34 -1.28 -6.71 5.52
C VAL A 34 -2.20 -7.91 5.57
N ASP A 35 -2.42 -8.45 6.76
CA ASP A 35 -3.26 -9.60 7.00
C ASP A 35 -4.59 -9.16 7.63
N PHE A 36 -5.69 -9.37 6.91
CA PHE A 36 -7.03 -9.05 7.42
C PHE A 36 -7.59 -10.11 8.35
N GLY A 37 -6.88 -11.24 8.51
CA GLY A 37 -7.35 -12.35 9.31
C GLY A 37 -8.51 -13.09 8.68
N GLU A 38 -9.30 -13.73 9.51
CA GLU A 38 -10.50 -14.47 9.09
C GLU A 38 -11.70 -13.53 9.01
N ILE A 39 -12.35 -13.52 7.86
CA ILE A 39 -13.51 -12.67 7.60
C ILE A 39 -14.70 -13.55 7.28
N PRO A 40 -15.84 -13.40 7.97
CA PRO A 40 -17.07 -14.10 7.61
C PRO A 40 -17.51 -13.73 6.19
N THR A 41 -18.19 -14.63 5.50
CA THR A 41 -18.80 -14.31 4.22
C THR A 41 -19.78 -13.15 4.34
N TRP A 42 -19.96 -12.39 3.28
CA TRP A 42 -20.79 -11.19 3.29
C TRP A 42 -21.74 -11.16 2.08
N LYS A 43 -22.75 -10.32 2.18
CA LYS A 43 -23.66 -10.01 1.08
C LYS A 43 -23.09 -8.88 0.21
N PRO A 44 -23.49 -8.77 -1.07
CA PRO A 44 -22.95 -7.74 -1.98
C PRO A 44 -23.09 -6.29 -1.49
N ASN A 45 -24.08 -6.02 -0.63
CA ASN A 45 -24.33 -4.68 -0.11
C ASN A 45 -23.77 -4.45 1.30
N ALA A 46 -22.84 -5.28 1.76
CA ALA A 46 -22.34 -5.21 3.13
C ALA A 46 -21.47 -3.96 3.41
N GLY A 47 -21.02 -3.26 2.37
CA GLY A 47 -20.11 -2.11 2.53
C GLY A 47 -18.69 -2.55 2.83
N THR A 48 -18.04 -1.91 3.80
CA THR A 48 -16.69 -2.29 4.23
C THR A 48 -16.76 -3.55 5.09
N VAL A 49 -16.04 -4.58 4.68
CA VAL A 49 -16.03 -5.88 5.36
C VAL A 49 -14.81 -6.09 6.23
N ALA A 50 -13.74 -5.35 5.99
CA ALA A 50 -12.53 -5.38 6.81
C ALA A 50 -11.70 -4.12 6.59
N ASN A 51 -10.99 -3.72 7.63
CA ASN A 51 -10.01 -2.63 7.62
C ASN A 51 -8.74 -3.08 8.35
N LYS A 52 -7.59 -2.65 7.85
CA LYS A 52 -6.33 -2.86 8.54
C LYS A 52 -5.41 -1.67 8.29
N ASP A 53 -4.88 -1.11 9.36
CA ASP A 53 -3.93 0.00 9.27
C ASP A 53 -2.51 -0.53 9.12
N PHE A 54 -1.70 0.22 8.41
CA PHE A 54 -0.27 0.00 8.32
C PHE A 54 0.45 1.34 8.14
N SER A 55 1.74 1.34 8.35
CA SER A 55 2.56 2.53 8.17
C SER A 55 3.85 2.25 7.42
N ILE A 56 4.40 3.30 6.84
CA ILE A 56 5.68 3.27 6.14
C ILE A 56 6.55 4.34 6.78
N LEU A 57 7.73 3.93 7.25
CA LEU A 57 8.70 4.82 7.84
C LEU A 57 9.84 5.08 6.87
N ILE A 58 10.11 6.35 6.59
CA ILE A 58 11.19 6.81 5.73
C ILE A 58 12.23 7.51 6.60
N ARG A 59 13.49 7.12 6.49
CA ARG A 59 14.60 7.73 7.22
C ARG A 59 15.72 8.13 6.30
N LYS A 60 16.35 9.28 6.56
CA LYS A 60 17.61 9.65 5.95
C LYS A 60 18.76 8.86 6.59
N ASN A 61 19.74 8.50 5.79
CA ASN A 61 20.93 7.80 6.25
C ASN A 61 22.09 8.78 6.54
N GLY A 62 21.90 9.60 7.60
CA GLY A 62 22.96 10.45 8.11
C GLY A 62 23.38 11.60 7.22
N CYS A 63 22.46 12.16 6.44
CA CYS A 63 22.73 13.29 5.55
C CYS A 63 21.77 14.45 5.82
N SER A 64 22.14 15.64 5.37
CA SER A 64 21.34 16.87 5.55
C SER A 64 20.66 17.34 4.26
N ASP A 65 20.88 16.64 3.14
CA ASP A 65 20.34 17.07 1.86
C ASP A 65 18.81 17.03 1.85
N SER A 66 18.22 17.97 1.14
CA SER A 66 16.78 18.02 0.92
C SER A 66 16.42 17.24 -0.34
N PHE A 67 15.42 16.39 -0.25
CA PHE A 67 14.85 15.68 -1.39
C PHE A 67 13.40 15.29 -1.10
N ALA A 68 12.67 15.02 -2.15
CA ALA A 68 11.32 14.49 -2.06
C ALA A 68 11.24 13.12 -2.75
N LEU A 69 10.22 12.37 -2.38
CA LEU A 69 9.96 11.04 -2.92
C LEU A 69 8.56 10.98 -3.51
N GLU A 70 8.45 10.26 -4.60
CA GLU A 70 7.17 9.83 -5.14
C GLU A 70 7.05 8.31 -5.06
N ALA A 71 5.84 7.81 -5.00
CA ALA A 71 5.57 6.39 -4.89
C ALA A 71 4.47 5.94 -5.85
N ASN A 72 4.61 4.72 -6.32
CA ASN A 72 3.63 4.03 -7.14
C ASN A 72 3.27 2.71 -6.46
N PHE A 73 2.01 2.55 -6.12
CA PHE A 73 1.46 1.28 -5.65
C PHE A 73 1.08 0.47 -6.88
N MET A 74 1.98 -0.37 -7.32
CA MET A 74 1.84 -1.09 -8.59
C MET A 74 1.22 -2.47 -8.39
N VAL A 75 0.15 -2.73 -9.11
CA VAL A 75 -0.48 -4.05 -9.18
C VAL A 75 0.14 -4.80 -10.35
N LYS A 76 0.84 -5.89 -10.05
CA LYS A 76 1.54 -6.67 -11.08
C LYS A 76 0.66 -7.74 -11.71
N ASN A 77 -0.06 -8.51 -10.88
CA ASN A 77 -0.92 -9.60 -11.32
C ASN A 77 -2.30 -9.42 -10.69
N GLY A 78 -3.18 -8.72 -11.35
CA GLY A 78 -4.51 -8.47 -10.86
C GLY A 78 -5.28 -7.52 -11.76
N THR A 79 -6.56 -7.44 -11.52
CA THR A 79 -7.48 -6.56 -12.25
C THR A 79 -7.93 -5.44 -11.34
N LEU A 80 -7.92 -4.22 -11.85
CA LEU A 80 -8.50 -3.08 -11.14
C LEU A 80 -9.99 -2.98 -11.44
N THR A 81 -10.78 -2.68 -10.41
CA THR A 81 -12.21 -2.34 -10.59
C THR A 81 -12.36 -0.89 -11.03
N ASP A 82 -11.49 -0.03 -10.53
CA ASP A 82 -11.34 1.37 -10.92
C ASP A 82 -9.92 1.85 -10.54
N ALA A 83 -9.63 3.14 -10.71
CA ALA A 83 -8.29 3.68 -10.44
C ALA A 83 -7.78 3.43 -9.01
N THR A 84 -8.67 3.33 -8.03
CA THR A 84 -8.34 3.15 -6.62
C THR A 84 -8.73 1.78 -6.06
N GLY A 85 -9.27 0.90 -6.87
CA GLY A 85 -9.81 -0.39 -6.44
C GLY A 85 -9.13 -1.58 -7.09
N LEU A 86 -8.57 -2.48 -6.29
CA LEU A 86 -8.01 -3.75 -6.72
C LEU A 86 -9.04 -4.87 -6.46
N ASN A 87 -9.41 -5.57 -7.52
CA ASN A 87 -10.28 -6.74 -7.41
C ASN A 87 -9.55 -7.86 -6.67
N MET A 88 -10.13 -8.31 -5.56
CA MET A 88 -9.57 -9.39 -4.75
C MET A 88 -9.99 -10.79 -5.22
N ASP A 89 -10.87 -10.86 -6.23
CA ASP A 89 -11.39 -12.11 -6.81
C ASP A 89 -12.19 -12.96 -5.80
N ASN A 90 -12.71 -12.33 -4.76
CA ASN A 90 -13.47 -12.99 -3.70
C ASN A 90 -14.78 -12.27 -3.36
N GLY A 91 -15.22 -11.35 -4.21
CA GLY A 91 -16.38 -10.50 -3.96
C GLY A 91 -16.05 -9.22 -3.20
N SER A 92 -14.76 -8.88 -3.08
CA SER A 92 -14.33 -7.61 -2.49
C SER A 92 -13.35 -6.85 -3.37
N THR A 93 -13.25 -5.56 -3.09
CA THR A 93 -12.29 -4.64 -3.70
C THR A 93 -11.40 -4.04 -2.61
N LEU A 94 -10.09 -4.10 -2.81
CA LEU A 94 -9.13 -3.49 -1.90
C LEU A 94 -8.87 -2.03 -2.30
N ARG A 95 -9.04 -1.13 -1.34
CA ARG A 95 -8.68 0.27 -1.46
C ARG A 95 -7.71 0.65 -0.36
N ILE A 96 -6.76 1.52 -0.67
CA ILE A 96 -5.79 2.02 0.29
C ILE A 96 -5.99 3.52 0.45
N HIS A 97 -6.20 3.95 1.68
CA HIS A 97 -6.35 5.35 2.03
C HIS A 97 -5.05 5.89 2.63
N ASP A 98 -4.57 7.00 2.11
CA ASP A 98 -3.45 7.73 2.72
C ASP A 98 -4.01 8.61 3.83
N ASN A 99 -3.72 8.28 5.09
CA ASN A 99 -4.23 9.01 6.24
C ASN A 99 -3.41 10.26 6.55
N SER A 100 -2.17 10.33 6.05
CA SER A 100 -1.30 11.49 6.23
C SER A 100 -1.66 12.63 5.29
N ASN A 101 -2.19 12.28 4.12
CA ASN A 101 -2.70 13.22 3.13
C ASN A 101 -4.04 12.67 2.63
N PRO A 102 -5.16 12.97 3.33
CA PRO A 102 -6.42 12.22 3.19
C PRO A 102 -6.91 12.08 1.75
N LYS A 103 -6.59 10.94 1.16
CA LYS A 103 -7.03 10.56 -0.18
C LYS A 103 -6.91 9.07 -0.40
N TRP A 104 -7.71 8.53 -1.31
CA TRP A 104 -7.51 7.17 -1.80
C TRP A 104 -6.31 7.14 -2.74
N ILE A 105 -5.42 6.18 -2.57
CA ILE A 105 -4.30 6.01 -3.50
C ILE A 105 -4.82 5.48 -4.85
N LYS A 106 -4.16 5.90 -5.91
CA LYS A 106 -4.40 5.37 -7.25
C LYS A 106 -3.33 4.34 -7.56
N TYR A 107 -3.75 3.15 -7.94
CA TYR A 107 -2.83 2.10 -8.34
C TYR A 107 -2.16 2.43 -9.68
N ASN A 108 -0.96 1.91 -9.87
CA ASN A 108 -0.20 1.99 -11.12
C ASN A 108 0.10 3.44 -11.55
N GLN A 109 0.19 4.35 -10.60
CA GLN A 109 0.46 5.76 -10.85
C GLN A 109 1.40 6.31 -9.78
N PHE A 110 2.41 7.07 -10.20
CA PHE A 110 3.24 7.81 -9.26
C PHE A 110 2.49 9.01 -8.70
N ASP A 111 2.65 9.25 -7.43
CA ASP A 111 2.11 10.41 -6.72
C ASP A 111 3.09 10.82 -5.61
N SER A 112 2.99 12.05 -5.15
CA SER A 112 3.80 12.55 -4.04
C SER A 112 3.70 11.63 -2.83
N PHE A 113 4.84 11.26 -2.27
CA PHE A 113 4.91 10.30 -1.18
C PHE A 113 5.42 10.94 0.10
N ALA A 114 6.62 11.50 0.07
CA ALA A 114 7.21 12.14 1.23
C ALA A 114 8.15 13.28 0.84
N ASP A 115 8.12 14.35 1.63
CA ASP A 115 9.07 15.44 1.53
C ASP A 115 10.03 15.34 2.72
N MET A 116 11.29 15.08 2.41
CA MET A 116 12.36 14.91 3.39
C MET A 116 13.13 16.20 3.66
N SER A 117 12.68 17.34 3.14
CA SER A 117 13.32 18.63 3.37
C SER A 117 13.26 19.03 4.84
N GLY A 118 14.41 19.20 5.46
CA GLY A 118 14.51 19.55 6.89
C GLY A 118 14.02 18.48 7.85
N ARG A 119 13.90 17.24 7.41
CA ARG A 119 13.41 16.11 8.22
C ARG A 119 14.36 14.94 8.13
N ASP A 120 14.64 14.30 9.26
CA ASP A 120 15.44 13.08 9.32
C ASP A 120 14.60 11.83 9.07
N GLN A 121 13.32 11.91 9.41
CA GLN A 121 12.37 10.83 9.17
C GLN A 121 10.97 11.35 8.93
N VAL A 122 10.19 10.57 8.18
CA VAL A 122 8.77 10.78 7.95
C VAL A 122 8.06 9.44 8.10
N GLN A 123 6.96 9.43 8.82
CA GLN A 123 6.08 8.27 8.92
C GLN A 123 4.80 8.54 8.18
N LYS A 124 4.45 7.64 7.27
CA LYS A 124 3.20 7.68 6.51
C LYS A 124 2.25 6.62 7.05
N SER A 125 1.03 7.02 7.36
CA SER A 125 -0.02 6.12 7.83
C SER A 125 -1.04 5.85 6.73
N TYR A 126 -1.42 4.58 6.59
CA TYR A 126 -2.37 4.11 5.59
C TYR A 126 -3.42 3.21 6.22
N SER A 127 -4.58 3.14 5.59
CA SER A 127 -5.62 2.18 5.92
C SER A 127 -5.97 1.36 4.69
N ALA A 128 -5.80 0.06 4.78
CA ALA A 128 -6.27 -0.88 3.76
C ALA A 128 -7.71 -1.28 4.09
N SER A 129 -8.60 -1.16 3.11
CA SER A 129 -10.03 -1.40 3.27
C SER A 129 -10.52 -2.40 2.23
N LEU A 130 -11.23 -3.43 2.67
CA LEU A 130 -11.94 -4.36 1.79
C LEU A 130 -13.41 -3.96 1.74
N GLN A 131 -13.88 -3.65 0.54
CA GLN A 131 -15.27 -3.26 0.29
C GLN A 131 -16.00 -4.34 -0.48
N ALA A 132 -17.20 -4.70 -0.04
CA ALA A 132 -18.04 -5.67 -0.74
C ALA A 132 -18.41 -5.12 -2.13
N THR A 133 -18.12 -5.90 -3.17
CA THR A 133 -18.51 -5.60 -4.56
C THR A 133 -19.30 -6.76 -5.17
N GLY A 134 -19.39 -7.85 -4.45
CA GLY A 134 -20.13 -9.05 -4.81
C GLY A 134 -20.33 -9.89 -3.56
N GLU A 135 -20.92 -11.05 -3.74
CA GLU A 135 -21.10 -12.00 -2.65
C GLU A 135 -19.74 -12.54 -2.20
N GLY A 136 -19.48 -12.56 -0.88
CA GLY A 136 -18.26 -13.06 -0.31
C GLY A 136 -18.06 -14.54 -0.58
N GLN A 137 -16.88 -14.91 -1.06
CA GLN A 137 -16.52 -16.28 -1.40
C GLN A 137 -15.58 -16.87 -0.36
N GLU A 138 -15.79 -18.13 -0.02
CA GLU A 138 -14.90 -18.86 0.86
C GLU A 138 -13.58 -19.19 0.19
N GLY A 139 -12.52 -19.27 0.98
CA GLY A 139 -11.18 -19.62 0.53
C GLY A 139 -10.10 -18.69 1.07
N ASN A 140 -8.88 -18.94 0.62
CA ASN A 140 -7.73 -18.11 0.92
C ASN A 140 -7.44 -17.22 -0.29
N PHE A 141 -7.44 -15.91 -0.05
CA PHE A 141 -7.23 -14.93 -1.12
C PHE A 141 -6.03 -14.04 -0.80
N ARG A 142 -5.19 -13.85 -1.79
CA ARG A 142 -3.95 -13.10 -1.65
C ARG A 142 -3.68 -12.30 -2.91
N LYS A 143 -3.30 -11.03 -2.73
CA LYS A 143 -2.85 -10.17 -3.81
C LYS A 143 -1.53 -9.49 -3.42
N THR A 144 -0.72 -9.17 -4.42
CA THR A 144 0.55 -8.48 -4.22
C THR A 144 0.50 -7.11 -4.84
N VAL A 145 0.83 -6.10 -4.04
CA VAL A 145 1.05 -4.72 -4.49
C VAL A 145 2.51 -4.39 -4.28
N ILE A 146 3.17 -3.89 -5.31
CA ILE A 146 4.58 -3.51 -5.28
C ILE A 146 4.67 -2.00 -5.07
N LEU A 147 5.41 -1.58 -4.05
CA LEU A 147 5.66 -0.17 -3.82
C LEU A 147 6.96 0.22 -4.52
N LEU A 148 6.83 1.04 -5.57
CA LEU A 148 7.96 1.65 -6.27
C LEU A 148 8.18 3.05 -5.73
N ILE A 149 9.41 3.40 -5.40
CA ILE A 149 9.76 4.71 -4.86
C ILE A 149 10.84 5.34 -5.72
N ASN A 150 10.61 6.58 -6.13
CA ASN A 150 11.57 7.39 -6.87
C ASN A 150 11.92 8.65 -6.10
N TYR A 151 13.16 9.12 -6.26
CA TYR A 151 13.54 10.48 -5.89
C TYR A 151 13.05 11.47 -6.95
N ILE A 152 12.57 12.60 -6.47
CA ILE A 152 12.19 13.70 -7.34
C ILE A 152 13.14 14.89 -7.15
#